data_cf079c393cd71f1852ecd962a24da4cb
#
_entry.id   cf079c393cd71f1852ecd962a24da4cb
#
_cell.length_a   1.000
_cell.length_b   1.000
_cell.length_c   1.000
_cell.angle_alpha   90.00
_cell.angle_beta   90.00
_cell.angle_gamma   90.00
#
_symmetry.space_group_name_H-M   'P 1'
#
loop_
_entity.id
_entity.type
_entity.pdbx_description
1 polymer ?
#
loop_
_entity_poly.entity_id
_entity_poly.type
_entity_poly.pdbx_seq_one_letter_code
_entity_poly.pdbx_strand_id
1 'polypeptide(L)'
;MKDVISDIARNVGTDAGALAAPDIPEEKRVCLRPEASPGGGEGRGATLVLRSAEFRRGREHVWRALDDMIGRAEKRGVEALSPEEVRRLPLLYRATMSSLSVARHIALDRNLLLYLENLALRAYLVVYGPRSGVLVCLKNFLRRGFPRAVRSMLPHLAVALAALLCGALAGYLLVQADPDRFSLLVPGDLAGGRGPGSTREELIHEELFAPWPGFVHAFVVFADSLFRHNAMVGLLCFGLGFALGVPTLILLLYNGLTIGAFLALHVERGLGIEFMGWLSIHGVTEILAVLLCGAAGLVVAEKIVFPGRLSRLENLARHGRSAASAAAGAVLLFFAAGILEGGFRQMIASTPGRFGVALLTGAWWLFYFGRCGRGGDDDRLR
;
A
#
# COMPACT_ATOMS: atom_id res chain seq x y z
N MET A 1 -3.57 -14.52 12.62
CA MET A 1 -3.89 -15.72 11.82
C MET A 1 -5.04 -16.55 12.41
N LYS A 2 -5.09 -16.81 13.73
CA LYS A 2 -6.24 -17.45 14.39
C LYS A 2 -7.54 -16.66 14.27
N ASP A 3 -7.47 -15.35 14.40
CA ASP A 3 -8.63 -14.44 14.35
C ASP A 3 -9.23 -14.31 12.96
N VAL A 4 -8.40 -14.30 11.90
CA VAL A 4 -8.85 -14.28 10.50
C VAL A 4 -9.61 -15.54 10.12
N ILE A 5 -9.17 -16.70 10.61
CA ILE A 5 -9.86 -17.99 10.38
C ILE A 5 -11.18 -18.06 11.15
N SER A 6 -11.25 -17.46 12.35
CA SER A 6 -12.47 -17.34 13.16
C SER A 6 -13.52 -16.42 12.52
N ASP A 7 -13.10 -15.32 11.88
CA ASP A 7 -14.01 -14.41 11.18
C ASP A 7 -14.54 -15.00 9.86
N ILE A 8 -13.71 -15.76 9.16
CA ILE A 8 -14.13 -16.51 7.96
C ILE A 8 -15.19 -17.56 8.32
N ALA A 9 -15.03 -18.25 9.44
CA ALA A 9 -16.01 -19.23 9.90
C ALA A 9 -17.36 -18.60 10.31
N ARG A 10 -17.37 -17.38 10.84
CA ARG A 10 -18.59 -16.62 11.19
C ARG A 10 -19.35 -16.11 9.96
N ASN A 11 -18.65 -15.61 8.94
CA ASN A 11 -19.28 -15.09 7.73
C ASN A 11 -19.86 -16.16 6.80
N VAL A 12 -19.38 -17.39 6.88
CA VAL A 12 -19.90 -18.53 6.08
C VAL A 12 -21.20 -19.11 6.67
N GLY A 13 -21.48 -18.83 7.95
CA GLY A 13 -22.66 -19.36 8.65
C GLY A 13 -23.95 -18.54 8.47
N THR A 14 -23.91 -17.33 7.93
CA THR A 14 -25.09 -16.44 7.87
C THR A 14 -25.86 -16.46 6.54
N ASP A 15 -25.33 -17.07 5.48
CA ASP A 15 -25.99 -17.14 4.15
C ASP A 15 -26.60 -18.53 3.82
N ALA A 16 -26.83 -19.39 4.81
CA ALA A 16 -27.39 -20.74 4.61
C ALA A 16 -28.94 -20.76 4.61
N GLY A 17 -29.58 -19.75 4.05
CA GLY A 17 -31.01 -19.72 3.81
C GLY A 17 -31.35 -19.94 2.35
N ALA A 18 -31.90 -21.12 2.01
CA ALA A 18 -32.54 -21.49 0.75
C ALA A 18 -31.65 -21.99 -0.40
N LEU A 19 -31.21 -23.26 -0.30
CA LEU A 19 -31.10 -24.14 -1.49
C LEU A 19 -31.31 -25.58 -1.02
N ALA A 20 -32.30 -26.25 -1.59
CA ALA A 20 -32.73 -27.62 -1.28
C ALA A 20 -31.59 -28.63 -1.35
N ALA A 21 -31.48 -29.48 -0.35
CA ALA A 21 -30.54 -30.58 -0.30
C ALA A 21 -30.89 -31.65 -1.34
N PRO A 22 -29.92 -32.25 -2.03
CA PRO A 22 -30.19 -33.44 -2.84
C PRO A 22 -30.52 -34.63 -1.91
N ASP A 23 -31.54 -35.38 -2.28
CA ASP A 23 -32.02 -36.60 -1.64
C ASP A 23 -30.86 -37.58 -1.40
N ILE A 24 -30.58 -37.87 -0.14
CA ILE A 24 -29.68 -38.94 0.30
C ILE A 24 -30.57 -40.08 0.79
N PRO A 25 -30.40 -41.32 0.28
CA PRO A 25 -31.19 -42.48 0.71
C PRO A 25 -31.08 -42.70 2.20
N GLU A 26 -32.21 -43.02 2.82
CA GLU A 26 -32.47 -43.11 4.26
C GLU A 26 -31.72 -44.26 5.01
N GLU A 27 -30.93 -45.06 4.34
CA GLU A 27 -30.40 -46.32 4.85
C GLU A 27 -29.14 -46.26 5.72
N LYS A 28 -28.63 -45.07 6.08
CA LYS A 28 -27.44 -44.97 6.97
C LYS A 28 -27.55 -43.89 8.05
N ARG A 29 -28.68 -43.78 8.72
CA ARG A 29 -28.75 -43.09 10.02
C ARG A 29 -28.30 -44.04 11.14
N VAL A 30 -27.00 -44.09 11.38
CA VAL A 30 -26.48 -44.73 12.59
C VAL A 30 -26.74 -43.81 13.77
N CYS A 31 -27.77 -44.09 14.55
CA CYS A 31 -28.02 -43.50 15.86
C CYS A 31 -26.86 -43.83 16.81
N LEU A 32 -26.05 -42.86 17.16
CA LEU A 32 -25.10 -42.97 18.26
C LEU A 32 -25.84 -42.78 19.59
N ARG A 33 -26.22 -43.85 20.27
CA ARG A 33 -26.50 -43.82 21.71
C ARG A 33 -25.16 -43.81 22.48
N PRO A 34 -25.03 -43.01 23.53
CA PRO A 34 -23.86 -43.12 24.42
C PRO A 34 -24.11 -44.26 25.42
N GLU A 35 -23.42 -45.40 25.28
CA GLU A 35 -23.27 -46.37 26.35
C GLU A 35 -22.09 -45.96 27.24
N ALA A 36 -22.41 -45.72 28.49
CA ALA A 36 -21.43 -45.54 29.54
C ALA A 36 -20.89 -46.91 29.99
N SER A 37 -19.57 -47.09 30.00
CA SER A 37 -18.89 -48.15 30.73
C SER A 37 -17.57 -47.63 31.32
N PRO A 38 -17.26 -47.96 32.58
CA PRO A 38 -16.09 -47.48 33.29
C PRO A 38 -14.91 -48.43 33.13
N GLY A 39 -13.72 -47.90 32.93
CA GLY A 39 -12.49 -48.67 33.13
C GLY A 39 -11.41 -48.45 32.07
N GLY A 40 -10.22 -48.02 32.52
CA GLY A 40 -8.95 -48.27 31.86
C GLY A 40 -8.38 -47.14 31.00
N GLY A 41 -7.31 -46.52 31.48
CA GLY A 41 -6.59 -45.41 30.83
C GLY A 41 -5.82 -45.74 29.53
N GLU A 42 -5.75 -46.99 29.09
CA GLU A 42 -5.02 -47.39 27.86
C GLU A 42 -5.91 -47.47 26.60
N GLY A 43 -7.23 -47.47 26.74
CA GLY A 43 -8.16 -47.56 25.61
C GLY A 43 -8.42 -46.25 24.87
N ARG A 44 -8.12 -45.09 25.46
CA ARG A 44 -8.42 -43.79 24.84
C ARG A 44 -7.53 -43.43 23.65
N GLY A 45 -6.25 -43.80 23.69
CA GLY A 45 -5.31 -43.56 22.59
C GLY A 45 -5.65 -44.43 21.35
N ALA A 46 -5.93 -45.71 21.55
CA ALA A 46 -6.26 -46.65 20.48
C ALA A 46 -7.61 -46.31 19.79
N THR A 47 -8.62 -45.90 20.55
CA THR A 47 -9.94 -45.50 20.01
C THR A 47 -9.86 -44.18 19.24
N LEU A 48 -9.02 -43.24 19.64
CA LEU A 48 -8.78 -41.98 18.89
C LEU A 48 -8.07 -42.23 17.57
N VAL A 49 -7.05 -43.08 17.54
CA VAL A 49 -6.32 -43.47 16.34
C VAL A 49 -7.23 -44.20 15.33
N LEU A 50 -8.09 -45.09 15.79
CA LEU A 50 -9.07 -45.78 14.93
C LEU A 50 -10.10 -44.81 14.34
N ARG A 51 -10.63 -43.89 15.13
CA ARG A 51 -11.58 -42.85 14.65
C ARG A 51 -10.94 -41.90 13.64
N SER A 52 -9.69 -41.53 13.84
CA SER A 52 -8.96 -40.68 12.91
C SER A 52 -8.67 -41.39 11.59
N ALA A 53 -8.31 -42.65 11.62
CA ALA A 53 -8.09 -43.49 10.45
C ALA A 53 -9.37 -43.71 9.62
N GLU A 54 -10.49 -43.95 10.29
CA GLU A 54 -11.79 -44.13 9.64
C GLU A 54 -12.32 -42.84 9.02
N PHE A 55 -12.21 -41.71 9.75
CA PHE A 55 -12.54 -40.39 9.25
C PHE A 55 -11.72 -40.03 8.02
N ARG A 56 -10.42 -40.31 8.04
CA ARG A 56 -9.50 -40.07 6.91
C ARG A 56 -9.89 -40.95 5.72
N ARG A 57 -10.10 -42.24 5.91
CA ARG A 57 -10.40 -43.19 4.84
C ARG A 57 -11.66 -42.80 4.06
N GLY A 58 -12.69 -42.30 4.75
CA GLY A 58 -13.95 -41.88 4.10
C GLY A 58 -13.86 -40.57 3.31
N ARG A 59 -12.86 -39.68 3.57
CA ARG A 59 -12.84 -38.33 3.02
C ARG A 59 -11.55 -37.94 2.29
N GLU A 60 -10.52 -38.77 2.38
CA GLU A 60 -9.21 -38.51 1.80
C GLU A 60 -9.26 -38.31 0.29
N HIS A 61 -10.16 -39.00 -0.41
CA HIS A 61 -10.33 -38.82 -1.87
C HIS A 61 -10.79 -37.41 -2.25
N VAL A 62 -11.64 -36.77 -1.43
CA VAL A 62 -12.08 -35.38 -1.61
C VAL A 62 -10.92 -34.40 -1.43
N TRP A 63 -10.12 -34.60 -0.38
CA TRP A 63 -8.98 -33.73 -0.08
C TRP A 63 -7.88 -33.85 -1.12
N ARG A 64 -7.58 -35.06 -1.58
CA ARG A 64 -6.59 -35.32 -2.65
C ARG A 64 -7.04 -34.70 -3.98
N ALA A 65 -8.32 -34.84 -4.35
CA ALA A 65 -8.86 -34.22 -5.54
C ALA A 65 -8.75 -32.68 -5.49
N LEU A 66 -9.05 -32.09 -4.32
CA LEU A 66 -8.90 -30.66 -4.11
C LEU A 66 -7.44 -30.22 -4.18
N ASP A 67 -6.52 -30.94 -3.52
CA ASP A 67 -5.10 -30.63 -3.48
C ASP A 67 -4.45 -30.69 -4.88
N ASP A 68 -4.81 -31.70 -5.69
CA ASP A 68 -4.36 -31.79 -7.07
C ASP A 68 -4.84 -30.63 -7.94
N MET A 69 -6.13 -30.27 -7.84
CA MET A 69 -6.67 -29.12 -8.58
C MET A 69 -5.98 -27.81 -8.16
N ILE A 70 -5.80 -27.62 -6.84
CA ILE A 70 -5.13 -26.42 -6.31
C ILE A 70 -3.67 -26.38 -6.76
N GLY A 71 -2.95 -27.50 -6.68
CA GLY A 71 -1.55 -27.58 -7.09
C GLY A 71 -1.36 -27.26 -8.60
N ARG A 72 -2.33 -27.62 -9.46
CA ARG A 72 -2.33 -27.20 -10.88
C ARG A 72 -2.66 -25.74 -11.06
N ALA A 73 -3.67 -25.25 -10.32
CA ALA A 73 -4.07 -23.84 -10.39
C ALA A 73 -2.97 -22.89 -9.85
N GLU A 74 -2.24 -23.27 -8.81
CA GLU A 74 -1.11 -22.49 -8.26
C GLU A 74 0.07 -22.40 -9.26
N LYS A 75 0.37 -23.48 -9.98
CA LYS A 75 1.51 -23.53 -10.91
C LYS A 75 1.22 -22.88 -12.26
N ARG A 76 0.00 -22.99 -12.77
CA ARG A 76 -0.35 -22.65 -14.15
C ARG A 76 -1.56 -21.72 -14.28
N GLY A 77 -2.09 -21.23 -13.16
CA GLY A 77 -3.31 -20.42 -13.13
C GLY A 77 -4.58 -21.27 -13.17
N VAL A 78 -5.72 -20.64 -12.88
CA VAL A 78 -7.05 -21.29 -12.91
C VAL A 78 -7.42 -21.76 -14.33
N GLU A 79 -6.79 -21.19 -15.35
CA GLU A 79 -6.95 -21.58 -16.77
C GLU A 79 -6.45 -23.00 -17.07
N ALA A 80 -5.63 -23.58 -16.20
CA ALA A 80 -5.17 -24.98 -16.32
C ALA A 80 -6.21 -26.01 -15.85
N LEU A 81 -7.33 -25.54 -15.32
CA LEU A 81 -8.46 -26.40 -14.91
C LEU A 81 -9.52 -26.44 -16.01
N SER A 82 -10.12 -27.61 -16.19
CA SER A 82 -11.26 -27.75 -17.11
C SER A 82 -12.50 -27.03 -16.56
N PRO A 83 -13.48 -26.64 -17.42
CA PRO A 83 -14.71 -26.00 -16.97
C PRO A 83 -15.48 -26.80 -15.91
N GLU A 84 -15.41 -28.12 -15.97
CA GLU A 84 -16.01 -29.02 -14.97
C GLU A 84 -15.28 -28.97 -13.62
N GLU A 85 -13.94 -28.94 -13.66
CA GLU A 85 -13.12 -28.83 -12.46
C GLU A 85 -13.33 -27.47 -11.77
N VAL A 86 -13.45 -26.40 -12.55
CA VAL A 86 -13.77 -25.06 -12.00
C VAL A 86 -15.13 -25.05 -11.29
N ARG A 87 -16.14 -25.77 -11.81
CA ARG A 87 -17.44 -25.88 -11.13
C ARG A 87 -17.37 -26.76 -9.89
N ARG A 88 -16.53 -27.79 -9.87
CA ARG A 88 -16.33 -28.70 -8.75
C ARG A 88 -15.51 -28.08 -7.61
N LEU A 89 -14.62 -27.15 -7.91
CA LEU A 89 -13.69 -26.54 -6.96
C LEU A 89 -14.38 -25.96 -5.70
N PRO A 90 -15.47 -25.14 -5.82
CA PRO A 90 -16.18 -24.63 -4.65
C PRO A 90 -16.86 -25.72 -3.81
N LEU A 91 -17.31 -26.80 -4.45
CA LEU A 91 -17.95 -27.93 -3.75
C LEU A 91 -16.94 -28.72 -2.94
N LEU A 92 -15.78 -29.02 -3.52
CA LEU A 92 -14.67 -29.69 -2.83
C LEU A 92 -14.12 -28.82 -1.69
N TYR A 93 -14.01 -27.51 -1.91
CA TYR A 93 -13.65 -26.55 -0.85
C TYR A 93 -14.62 -26.61 0.33
N ARG A 94 -15.94 -26.53 0.10
CA ARG A 94 -16.96 -26.63 1.15
C ARG A 94 -16.88 -27.97 1.88
N ALA A 95 -16.71 -29.07 1.17
CA ALA A 95 -16.57 -30.41 1.76
C ALA A 95 -15.30 -30.50 2.64
N THR A 96 -14.21 -29.86 2.23
CA THR A 96 -12.97 -29.79 3.02
C THR A 96 -13.15 -28.90 4.25
N MET A 97 -13.84 -27.77 4.15
CA MET A 97 -14.19 -26.90 5.29
C MET A 97 -15.07 -27.65 6.32
N SER A 98 -16.07 -28.40 5.85
CA SER A 98 -16.88 -29.30 6.73
C SER A 98 -16.01 -30.33 7.40
N SER A 99 -15.09 -30.95 6.66
CA SER A 99 -14.13 -31.91 7.22
C SER A 99 -13.23 -31.29 8.29
N LEU A 100 -12.74 -30.08 8.06
CA LEU A 100 -11.91 -29.31 9.00
C LEU A 100 -12.69 -28.98 10.29
N SER A 101 -13.95 -28.57 10.15
CA SER A 101 -14.83 -28.30 11.31
C SER A 101 -15.02 -29.53 12.16
N VAL A 102 -15.32 -30.70 11.55
CA VAL A 102 -15.46 -31.96 12.24
C VAL A 102 -14.14 -32.40 12.86
N ALA A 103 -13.02 -32.25 12.13
CA ALA A 103 -11.68 -32.62 12.61
C ALA A 103 -11.29 -31.85 13.89
N ARG A 104 -11.65 -30.58 13.97
CA ARG A 104 -11.44 -29.76 15.18
C ARG A 104 -12.28 -30.22 16.37
N HIS A 105 -13.50 -30.66 16.13
CA HIS A 105 -14.41 -31.12 17.22
C HIS A 105 -14.01 -32.47 17.80
N ILE A 106 -13.46 -33.37 16.98
CA ILE A 106 -13.15 -34.73 17.39
C ILE A 106 -11.70 -34.84 17.94
N ALA A 107 -10.98 -33.74 18.09
CA ALA A 107 -9.58 -33.70 18.55
C ALA A 107 -8.68 -34.70 17.79
N LEU A 108 -8.77 -34.72 16.47
CA LEU A 108 -7.98 -35.57 15.60
C LEU A 108 -6.49 -35.28 15.67
N ASP A 109 -5.68 -36.18 15.09
CA ASP A 109 -4.23 -36.00 14.93
C ASP A 109 -3.86 -34.62 14.46
N ARG A 110 -2.93 -33.99 15.15
CA ARG A 110 -2.43 -32.63 14.88
C ARG A 110 -1.93 -32.49 13.45
N ASN A 111 -1.31 -33.52 12.88
CA ASN A 111 -0.78 -33.47 11.52
C ASN A 111 -1.91 -33.43 10.48
N LEU A 112 -2.98 -34.16 10.68
CA LEU A 112 -4.15 -34.12 9.82
C LEU A 112 -4.87 -32.75 9.90
N LEU A 113 -4.96 -32.18 11.10
CA LEU A 113 -5.54 -30.84 11.28
C LEU A 113 -4.74 -29.79 10.55
N LEU A 114 -3.42 -29.78 10.69
CA LEU A 114 -2.52 -28.84 9.98
C LEU A 114 -2.59 -29.02 8.47
N TYR A 115 -2.69 -30.26 7.98
CA TYR A 115 -2.89 -30.53 6.55
C TYR A 115 -4.20 -29.93 6.04
N LEU A 116 -5.31 -30.16 6.73
CA LEU A 116 -6.63 -29.63 6.33
C LEU A 116 -6.68 -28.09 6.43
N GLU A 117 -6.06 -27.50 7.44
CA GLU A 117 -5.95 -26.04 7.57
C GLU A 117 -5.16 -25.43 6.40
N ASN A 118 -4.02 -26.02 6.07
CA ASN A 118 -3.20 -25.58 4.94
C ASN A 118 -3.95 -25.73 3.60
N LEU A 119 -4.57 -26.89 3.38
CA LEU A 119 -5.34 -27.16 2.17
C LEU A 119 -6.53 -26.19 2.04
N ALA A 120 -7.26 -25.94 3.12
CA ALA A 120 -8.37 -25.01 3.15
C ALA A 120 -7.92 -23.58 2.84
N LEU A 121 -6.77 -23.13 3.39
CA LEU A 121 -6.21 -21.81 3.12
C LEU A 121 -5.79 -21.66 1.65
N ARG A 122 -5.08 -22.64 1.09
CA ARG A 122 -4.68 -22.65 -0.32
C ARG A 122 -5.90 -22.64 -1.23
N ALA A 123 -6.90 -23.48 -0.93
CA ALA A 123 -8.15 -23.51 -1.67
C ALA A 123 -8.89 -22.18 -1.63
N TYR A 124 -8.95 -21.54 -0.47
CA TYR A 124 -9.54 -20.21 -0.32
C TYR A 124 -8.86 -19.18 -1.23
N LEU A 125 -7.53 -19.18 -1.26
CA LEU A 125 -6.76 -18.25 -2.11
C LEU A 125 -7.00 -18.51 -3.61
N VAL A 126 -7.17 -19.75 -4.03
CA VAL A 126 -7.48 -20.09 -5.44
C VAL A 126 -8.92 -19.75 -5.81
N VAL A 127 -9.89 -19.97 -4.90
CA VAL A 127 -11.33 -19.73 -5.15
C VAL A 127 -11.67 -18.24 -5.05
N TYR A 128 -11.17 -17.55 -4.03
CA TYR A 128 -11.54 -16.19 -3.66
C TYR A 128 -10.39 -15.18 -3.82
N GLY A 129 -9.17 -15.65 -4.05
CA GLY A 129 -8.01 -14.79 -4.26
C GLY A 129 -8.12 -13.98 -5.56
N PRO A 130 -7.36 -12.89 -5.67
CA PRO A 130 -7.35 -12.08 -6.89
C PRO A 130 -6.84 -12.92 -8.07
N ARG A 131 -7.67 -13.07 -9.08
CA ARG A 131 -7.37 -13.87 -10.30
C ARG A 131 -6.26 -13.29 -11.18
N SER A 132 -5.84 -12.05 -10.92
CA SER A 132 -4.81 -11.36 -11.68
C SER A 132 -3.46 -11.41 -10.96
N GLY A 133 -2.39 -11.78 -11.65
CA GLY A 133 -1.04 -11.73 -11.12
C GLY A 133 -0.67 -10.32 -10.63
N VAL A 134 0.23 -10.23 -9.66
CA VAL A 134 0.69 -8.96 -9.04
C VAL A 134 1.08 -7.92 -10.10
N LEU A 135 1.76 -8.34 -11.17
CA LEU A 135 2.16 -7.44 -12.27
C LEU A 135 0.96 -6.86 -13.04
N VAL A 136 -0.10 -7.66 -13.23
CA VAL A 136 -1.33 -7.19 -13.89
C VAL A 136 -2.07 -6.20 -12.99
N CYS A 137 -2.15 -6.48 -11.69
CA CYS A 137 -2.71 -5.56 -10.70
C CYS A 137 -1.93 -4.24 -10.66
N LEU A 138 -0.60 -4.30 -10.62
CA LEU A 138 0.27 -3.12 -10.62
C LEU A 138 0.12 -2.32 -11.92
N LYS A 139 0.12 -2.98 -13.08
CA LYS A 139 -0.13 -2.33 -14.38
C LYS A 139 -1.48 -1.62 -14.42
N ASN A 140 -2.54 -2.28 -13.96
CA ASN A 140 -3.88 -1.69 -13.92
C ASN A 140 -3.96 -0.53 -12.92
N PHE A 141 -3.30 -0.66 -11.76
CA PHE A 141 -3.17 0.41 -10.78
C PHE A 141 -2.50 1.63 -11.40
N LEU A 142 -1.33 1.48 -12.00
CA LEU A 142 -0.59 2.59 -12.62
C LEU A 142 -1.33 3.19 -13.83
N ARG A 143 -1.97 2.38 -14.67
CA ARG A 143 -2.65 2.91 -15.87
C ARG A 143 -4.00 3.57 -15.59
N ARG A 144 -4.72 3.13 -14.56
CA ARG A 144 -6.11 3.57 -14.30
C ARG A 144 -6.35 4.00 -12.86
N GLY A 145 -5.95 3.20 -11.88
CA GLY A 145 -6.26 3.41 -10.46
C GLY A 145 -5.65 4.69 -9.93
N PHE A 146 -4.34 4.81 -10.03
CA PHE A 146 -3.58 5.93 -9.48
C PHE A 146 -3.93 7.27 -10.14
N PRO A 147 -3.93 7.42 -11.49
CA PRO A 147 -4.32 8.69 -12.10
C PRO A 147 -5.77 9.11 -11.80
N ARG A 148 -6.68 8.15 -11.67
CA ARG A 148 -8.07 8.43 -11.28
C ARG A 148 -8.14 8.92 -9.84
N ALA A 149 -7.43 8.29 -8.92
CA ALA A 149 -7.35 8.69 -7.51
C ALA A 149 -6.82 10.14 -7.39
N VAL A 150 -5.74 10.48 -8.11
CA VAL A 150 -5.19 11.84 -8.11
C VAL A 150 -6.20 12.87 -8.63
N ARG A 151 -6.88 12.58 -9.73
CA ARG A 151 -7.90 13.50 -10.28
C ARG A 151 -9.08 13.72 -9.34
N SER A 152 -9.47 12.71 -8.58
CA SER A 152 -10.59 12.83 -7.63
C SER A 152 -10.28 13.75 -6.44
N MET A 153 -9.01 14.07 -6.20
CA MET A 153 -8.58 14.91 -5.07
C MET A 153 -7.93 16.23 -5.50
N LEU A 154 -8.13 16.69 -6.74
CA LEU A 154 -7.55 17.95 -7.23
C LEU A 154 -7.83 19.17 -6.34
N PRO A 155 -9.03 19.35 -5.74
CA PRO A 155 -9.27 20.46 -4.81
C PRO A 155 -8.36 20.37 -3.57
N HIS A 156 -8.19 19.18 -3.01
CA HIS A 156 -7.32 18.93 -1.85
C HIS A 156 -5.85 19.13 -2.20
N LEU A 157 -5.46 18.74 -3.42
CA LEU A 157 -4.12 18.99 -3.96
C LEU A 157 -3.84 20.49 -4.08
N ALA A 158 -4.82 21.29 -4.51
CA ALA A 158 -4.70 22.75 -4.57
C ALA A 158 -4.51 23.35 -3.15
N VAL A 159 -5.25 22.87 -2.15
CA VAL A 159 -5.08 23.30 -0.75
C VAL A 159 -3.71 22.90 -0.22
N ALA A 160 -3.26 21.68 -0.47
CA ALA A 160 -1.94 21.20 -0.06
C ALA A 160 -0.82 22.05 -0.70
N LEU A 161 -0.93 22.36 -1.99
CA LEU A 161 0.00 23.21 -2.71
C LEU A 161 0.01 24.63 -2.14
N ALA A 162 -1.17 25.20 -1.86
CA ALA A 162 -1.26 26.53 -1.27
C ALA A 162 -0.59 26.59 0.10
N ALA A 163 -0.79 25.58 0.97
CA ALA A 163 -0.13 25.51 2.25
C ALA A 163 1.40 25.45 2.11
N LEU A 164 1.91 24.61 1.21
CA LEU A 164 3.34 24.50 0.93
C LEU A 164 3.93 25.81 0.40
N LEU A 165 3.27 26.47 -0.57
CA LEU A 165 3.73 27.74 -1.13
C LEU A 165 3.67 28.88 -0.10
N CYS A 166 2.64 28.94 0.73
CA CYS A 166 2.57 29.91 1.84
C CYS A 166 3.73 29.69 2.81
N GLY A 167 4.04 28.44 3.15
CA GLY A 167 5.20 28.11 3.96
C GLY A 167 6.51 28.54 3.30
N ALA A 168 6.69 28.25 2.00
CA ALA A 168 7.91 28.63 1.27
C ALA A 168 8.10 30.15 1.22
N LEU A 169 7.04 30.89 0.97
CA LEU A 169 7.08 32.34 1.00
C LEU A 169 7.42 32.86 2.40
N ALA A 170 6.78 32.31 3.43
CA ALA A 170 7.05 32.72 4.81
C ALA A 170 8.50 32.42 5.22
N GLY A 171 9.01 31.23 4.92
CA GLY A 171 10.40 30.85 5.23
C GLY A 171 11.41 31.75 4.51
N TYR A 172 11.17 32.01 3.22
CA TYR A 172 11.99 32.92 2.44
C TYR A 172 12.04 34.32 3.06
N LEU A 173 10.88 34.91 3.36
CA LEU A 173 10.79 36.26 3.93
C LEU A 173 11.39 36.37 5.33
N LEU A 174 11.18 35.34 6.16
CA LEU A 174 11.72 35.33 7.52
C LEU A 174 13.25 35.29 7.55
N VAL A 175 13.87 34.48 6.69
CA VAL A 175 15.34 34.38 6.61
C VAL A 175 15.94 35.62 5.89
N GLN A 176 15.24 36.16 4.90
CA GLN A 176 15.67 37.46 4.27
C GLN A 176 15.65 38.62 5.26
N ALA A 177 14.68 38.63 6.20
CA ALA A 177 14.61 39.68 7.20
C ALA A 177 15.67 39.52 8.32
N ASP A 178 16.06 38.26 8.62
CA ASP A 178 17.02 37.95 9.65
C ASP A 178 17.63 36.55 9.35
N PRO A 179 18.88 36.49 8.84
CA PRO A 179 19.53 35.23 8.45
C PRO A 179 19.68 34.22 9.62
N ASP A 180 19.80 34.68 10.85
CA ASP A 180 19.97 33.78 12.02
C ASP A 180 18.73 32.91 12.24
N ARG A 181 17.57 33.32 11.75
CA ARG A 181 16.33 32.52 11.78
C ARG A 181 16.42 31.23 10.95
N PHE A 182 17.36 31.13 10.03
CA PHE A 182 17.59 29.88 9.30
C PHE A 182 17.78 28.70 10.26
N SER A 183 18.60 28.88 11.28
CA SER A 183 18.90 27.84 12.27
C SER A 183 17.69 27.45 13.15
N LEU A 184 16.68 28.33 13.26
CA LEU A 184 15.42 28.04 13.95
C LEU A 184 14.42 27.28 13.07
N LEU A 185 14.46 27.54 11.75
CA LEU A 185 13.50 27.00 10.78
C LEU A 185 13.95 25.66 10.18
N VAL A 186 15.25 25.42 10.09
CA VAL A 186 15.84 24.24 9.47
C VAL A 186 16.52 23.40 10.55
N PRO A 187 16.06 22.14 10.79
CA PRO A 187 16.72 21.21 11.70
C PRO A 187 18.18 20.97 11.31
N GLY A 188 19.07 20.83 12.29
CA GLY A 188 20.50 20.65 12.07
C GLY A 188 20.84 19.46 11.15
N ASP A 189 20.14 18.34 11.32
CA ASP A 189 20.31 17.15 10.48
C ASP A 189 19.97 17.42 9.00
N LEU A 190 18.96 18.26 8.75
CA LEU A 190 18.54 18.66 7.41
C LEU A 190 19.43 19.79 6.85
N ALA A 191 19.93 20.65 7.72
CA ALA A 191 20.87 21.72 7.35
C ALA A 191 22.16 21.13 6.77
N GLY A 192 22.63 19.97 7.26
CA GLY A 192 23.81 19.30 6.72
C GLY A 192 25.08 20.18 6.77
N GLY A 193 25.24 21.00 7.83
CA GLY A 193 26.34 21.96 7.96
C GLY A 193 26.11 23.32 7.30
N ARG A 194 25.05 23.47 6.50
CA ARG A 194 24.70 24.73 5.83
C ARG A 194 24.03 25.69 6.81
N GLY A 195 24.33 26.98 6.66
CA GLY A 195 23.75 27.99 7.52
C GLY A 195 24.15 29.42 7.13
N PRO A 196 23.78 30.43 7.94
CA PRO A 196 24.09 31.83 7.65
C PRO A 196 25.60 32.12 7.50
N GLY A 197 26.46 31.28 8.12
CA GLY A 197 27.91 31.38 8.01
C GLY A 197 28.51 30.72 6.77
N SER A 198 27.74 29.95 5.98
CA SER A 198 28.26 29.26 4.80
C SER A 198 28.68 30.25 3.70
N THR A 199 29.85 30.02 3.16
CA THR A 199 30.40 30.80 2.04
C THR A 199 29.76 30.37 0.70
N ARG A 200 29.88 31.24 -0.31
CA ARG A 200 29.44 30.93 -1.67
C ARG A 200 30.18 29.70 -2.24
N GLU A 201 31.48 29.63 -2.00
CA GLU A 201 32.36 28.58 -2.48
C GLU A 201 31.99 27.21 -1.86
N GLU A 202 31.72 27.18 -0.56
CA GLU A 202 31.24 25.95 0.12
C GLU A 202 29.94 25.45 -0.48
N LEU A 203 28.92 26.32 -0.64
CA LEU A 203 27.64 25.93 -1.23
C LEU A 203 27.76 25.45 -2.70
N ILE A 204 28.71 25.99 -3.46
CA ILE A 204 28.99 25.56 -4.83
C ILE A 204 29.64 24.16 -4.83
N HIS A 205 30.74 23.99 -4.11
CA HIS A 205 31.58 22.80 -4.23
C HIS A 205 31.09 21.60 -3.41
N GLU A 206 30.48 21.84 -2.27
CA GLU A 206 30.03 20.77 -1.37
C GLU A 206 28.57 20.35 -1.62
N GLU A 207 27.75 21.21 -2.25
CA GLU A 207 26.34 20.92 -2.49
C GLU A 207 25.94 20.95 -3.97
N LEU A 208 25.95 22.13 -4.59
CA LEU A 208 25.33 22.33 -5.89
C LEU A 208 26.04 21.61 -7.03
N PHE A 209 27.36 21.54 -6.96
CA PHE A 209 28.25 20.95 -7.96
C PHE A 209 29.22 19.95 -7.36
N ALA A 210 28.88 19.36 -6.20
CA ALA A 210 29.67 18.31 -5.60
C ALA A 210 29.99 17.18 -6.59
N PRO A 211 31.22 16.63 -6.60
CA PRO A 211 31.60 15.60 -7.54
C PRO A 211 30.75 14.33 -7.34
N TRP A 212 30.40 13.71 -8.47
CA TRP A 212 29.61 12.51 -8.44
C TRP A 212 30.36 11.31 -7.83
N PRO A 213 29.87 10.72 -6.72
CA PRO A 213 30.60 9.67 -6.00
C PRO A 213 30.50 8.29 -6.67
N GLY A 214 29.94 8.19 -7.86
CA GLY A 214 29.65 6.93 -8.54
C GLY A 214 28.25 6.38 -8.25
N PHE A 215 27.70 5.61 -9.22
CA PHE A 215 26.29 5.19 -9.20
C PHE A 215 25.92 4.39 -7.94
N VAL A 216 26.75 3.44 -7.53
CA VAL A 216 26.44 2.56 -6.38
C VAL A 216 26.42 3.37 -5.08
N HIS A 217 27.41 4.21 -4.87
CA HIS A 217 27.50 5.04 -3.66
C HIS A 217 26.40 6.08 -3.61
N ALA A 218 26.18 6.80 -4.72
CA ALA A 218 25.10 7.75 -4.83
C ALA A 218 23.72 7.09 -4.61
N PHE A 219 23.47 5.93 -5.23
CA PHE A 219 22.21 5.22 -5.08
C PHE A 219 21.97 4.74 -3.64
N VAL A 220 22.99 4.18 -2.99
CA VAL A 220 22.83 3.65 -1.61
C VAL A 220 22.68 4.77 -0.60
N VAL A 221 23.53 5.81 -0.66
CA VAL A 221 23.52 6.89 0.33
C VAL A 221 22.33 7.83 0.14
N PHE A 222 22.06 8.25 -1.11
CA PHE A 222 20.98 9.20 -1.38
C PHE A 222 19.59 8.54 -1.41
N ALA A 223 19.46 7.37 -2.02
CA ALA A 223 18.18 6.67 -2.05
C ALA A 223 17.72 6.25 -0.65
N ASP A 224 18.64 5.79 0.21
CA ASP A 224 18.28 5.39 1.58
C ASP A 224 17.93 6.61 2.45
N SER A 225 18.77 7.64 2.47
CA SER A 225 18.56 8.81 3.33
C SER A 225 17.38 9.66 2.91
N LEU A 226 17.31 10.07 1.62
CA LEU A 226 16.25 10.94 1.13
C LEU A 226 14.92 10.21 0.93
N PHE A 227 14.95 9.00 0.34
CA PHE A 227 13.72 8.22 0.22
C PHE A 227 13.07 8.01 1.58
N ARG A 228 13.86 7.64 2.60
CA ARG A 228 13.37 7.42 3.95
C ARG A 228 12.82 8.69 4.58
N HIS A 229 13.55 9.82 4.50
CA HIS A 229 13.10 11.10 5.06
C HIS A 229 11.82 11.59 4.39
N ASN A 230 11.81 11.70 3.08
CA ASN A 230 10.69 12.29 2.33
C ASN A 230 9.47 11.37 2.24
N ALA A 231 9.68 10.05 2.14
CA ALA A 231 8.59 9.09 2.25
C ALA A 231 7.96 9.10 3.65
N MET A 232 8.76 9.23 4.72
CA MET A 232 8.26 9.37 6.09
C MET A 232 7.42 10.64 6.25
N VAL A 233 7.90 11.79 5.78
CA VAL A 233 7.16 13.04 5.79
C VAL A 233 5.85 12.92 5.02
N GLY A 234 5.89 12.38 3.81
CA GLY A 234 4.69 12.16 3.00
C GLY A 234 3.68 11.24 3.70
N LEU A 235 4.12 10.09 4.21
CA LEU A 235 3.24 9.16 4.91
C LEU A 235 2.69 9.75 6.21
N LEU A 236 3.45 10.59 6.92
CA LEU A 236 2.95 11.36 8.05
C LEU A 236 1.88 12.36 7.61
N CYS A 237 2.08 13.10 6.51
CA CYS A 237 1.05 13.98 5.96
C CYS A 237 -0.26 13.24 5.68
N PHE A 238 -0.19 12.02 5.15
CA PHE A 238 -1.35 11.17 4.93
C PHE A 238 -1.97 10.70 6.25
N GLY A 239 -1.15 10.13 7.15
CA GLY A 239 -1.62 9.57 8.42
C GLY A 239 -2.22 10.63 9.36
N LEU A 240 -1.64 11.82 9.41
CA LEU A 240 -2.14 12.94 10.22
C LEU A 240 -3.48 13.50 9.71
N GLY A 241 -3.93 13.12 8.51
CA GLY A 241 -5.27 13.40 8.03
C GLY A 241 -6.37 12.87 8.96
N PHE A 242 -6.13 11.74 9.66
CA PHE A 242 -7.05 11.22 10.68
C PHE A 242 -7.22 12.14 11.90
N ALA A 243 -6.27 13.04 12.15
CA ALA A 243 -6.35 14.08 13.16
C ALA A 243 -6.98 15.38 12.62
N LEU A 244 -8.08 15.24 11.87
CA LEU A 244 -8.89 16.33 11.30
C LEU A 244 -8.14 17.20 10.25
N GLY A 245 -6.97 16.80 9.80
CA GLY A 245 -6.21 17.44 8.73
C GLY A 245 -5.39 18.67 9.14
N VAL A 246 -5.60 19.23 10.33
CA VAL A 246 -4.82 20.39 10.80
C VAL A 246 -3.33 20.08 10.90
N PRO A 247 -2.89 18.95 11.50
CA PRO A 247 -1.48 18.62 11.53
C PRO A 247 -0.90 18.36 10.12
N THR A 248 -1.69 17.85 9.17
CA THR A 248 -1.29 17.71 7.77
C THR A 248 -0.94 19.05 7.16
N LEU A 249 -1.80 20.07 7.34
CA LEU A 249 -1.56 21.43 6.84
C LEU A 249 -0.32 22.06 7.48
N ILE A 250 -0.16 21.90 8.82
CA ILE A 250 1.02 22.39 9.53
C ILE A 250 2.30 21.73 8.98
N LEU A 251 2.29 20.44 8.74
CA LEU A 251 3.44 19.72 8.19
C LEU A 251 3.78 20.15 6.76
N LEU A 252 2.78 20.36 5.90
CA LEU A 252 2.97 20.88 4.54
C LEU A 252 3.52 22.31 4.57
N LEU A 253 2.99 23.16 5.43
CA LEU A 253 3.46 24.54 5.61
C LEU A 253 4.91 24.54 6.11
N TYR A 254 5.25 23.66 7.06
CA TYR A 254 6.60 23.53 7.59
C TYR A 254 7.60 23.03 6.52
N ASN A 255 7.21 22.07 5.67
CA ASN A 255 8.02 21.64 4.53
C ASN A 255 8.28 22.81 3.56
N GLY A 256 7.24 23.58 3.26
CA GLY A 256 7.39 24.78 2.45
C GLY A 256 8.36 25.77 3.10
N LEU A 257 8.18 26.04 4.39
CA LEU A 257 9.01 26.97 5.16
C LEU A 257 10.49 26.61 5.11
N THR A 258 10.81 25.32 5.22
CA THR A 258 12.19 24.83 5.08
C THR A 258 12.74 25.06 3.67
N ILE A 259 11.97 24.78 2.62
CA ILE A 259 12.39 25.04 1.22
C ILE A 259 12.63 26.54 1.01
N GLY A 260 11.76 27.39 1.53
CA GLY A 260 11.90 28.84 1.46
C GLY A 260 13.13 29.36 2.18
N ALA A 261 13.43 28.82 3.36
CA ALA A 261 14.63 29.17 4.13
C ALA A 261 15.92 28.83 3.37
N PHE A 262 15.99 27.63 2.77
CA PHE A 262 17.12 27.26 1.91
C PHE A 262 17.24 28.19 0.68
N LEU A 263 16.13 28.51 0.02
CA LEU A 263 16.14 29.43 -1.10
C LEU A 263 16.67 30.80 -0.70
N ALA A 264 16.26 31.33 0.45
CA ALA A 264 16.73 32.59 0.96
C ALA A 264 18.26 32.60 1.18
N LEU A 265 18.77 31.56 1.82
CA LEU A 265 20.21 31.37 2.05
C LEU A 265 21.02 31.43 0.75
N HIS A 266 20.54 30.72 -0.30
CA HIS A 266 21.23 30.68 -1.58
C HIS A 266 21.08 31.98 -2.38
N VAL A 267 19.93 32.64 -2.31
CA VAL A 267 19.71 33.95 -2.96
C VAL A 267 20.63 35.00 -2.36
N GLU A 268 20.81 35.00 -1.05
CA GLU A 268 21.74 35.94 -0.37
C GLU A 268 23.19 35.76 -0.85
N ARG A 269 23.59 34.55 -1.25
CA ARG A 269 24.90 34.24 -1.82
C ARG A 269 24.96 34.35 -3.35
N GLY A 270 23.89 34.83 -3.98
CA GLY A 270 23.79 34.96 -5.45
C GLY A 270 23.71 33.61 -6.18
N LEU A 271 23.19 32.56 -5.52
CA LEU A 271 23.08 31.18 -6.03
C LEU A 271 21.62 30.71 -6.17
N GLY A 272 20.64 31.59 -6.11
CA GLY A 272 19.23 31.24 -6.12
C GLY A 272 18.79 30.43 -7.35
N ILE A 273 19.29 30.80 -8.54
CA ILE A 273 18.97 30.10 -9.80
C ILE A 273 19.62 28.74 -9.83
N GLU A 274 20.86 28.62 -9.42
CA GLU A 274 21.61 27.36 -9.33
C GLU A 274 20.95 26.39 -8.35
N PHE A 275 20.54 26.89 -7.18
CA PHE A 275 19.81 26.12 -6.18
C PHE A 275 18.46 25.63 -6.71
N MET A 276 17.67 26.51 -7.34
CA MET A 276 16.39 26.10 -7.93
C MET A 276 16.58 25.08 -9.05
N GLY A 277 17.60 25.20 -9.87
CA GLY A 277 17.95 24.20 -10.87
C GLY A 277 18.34 22.86 -10.24
N TRP A 278 19.17 22.90 -9.19
CA TRP A 278 19.62 21.71 -8.45
C TRP A 278 18.46 20.99 -7.76
N LEU A 279 17.60 21.74 -7.08
CA LEU A 279 16.43 21.20 -6.40
C LEU A 279 15.42 20.59 -7.39
N SER A 280 15.22 21.24 -8.56
CA SER A 280 14.12 20.88 -9.46
C SER A 280 14.28 19.54 -10.16
N ILE A 281 15.50 18.98 -10.30
CA ILE A 281 15.73 17.70 -10.98
C ILE A 281 14.89 16.58 -10.36
N HIS A 282 14.94 16.44 -9.04
CA HIS A 282 14.19 15.45 -8.28
C HIS A 282 12.96 16.06 -7.60
N GLY A 283 13.05 17.33 -7.20
CA GLY A 283 12.06 18.04 -6.42
C GLY A 283 10.68 18.12 -7.09
N VAL A 284 10.61 18.19 -8.41
CA VAL A 284 9.33 18.14 -9.14
C VAL A 284 8.56 16.86 -8.81
N THR A 285 9.23 15.70 -8.85
CA THR A 285 8.59 14.41 -8.54
C THR A 285 8.36 14.23 -7.04
N GLU A 286 9.30 14.66 -6.24
CA GLU A 286 9.29 14.49 -4.78
C GLU A 286 8.25 15.38 -4.11
N ILE A 287 8.24 16.67 -4.42
CA ILE A 287 7.24 17.62 -3.92
C ILE A 287 5.84 17.19 -4.35
N LEU A 288 5.69 16.71 -5.61
CA LEU A 288 4.43 16.14 -6.05
C LEU A 288 4.00 14.96 -5.19
N ALA A 289 4.92 14.06 -4.81
CA ALA A 289 4.60 12.92 -3.95
C ALA A 289 4.17 13.36 -2.54
N VAL A 290 4.87 14.34 -1.92
CA VAL A 290 4.47 14.95 -0.64
C VAL A 290 3.09 15.58 -0.73
N LEU A 291 2.82 16.35 -1.78
CA LEU A 291 1.52 16.99 -2.02
C LEU A 291 0.40 15.98 -2.22
N LEU A 292 0.64 14.87 -2.92
CA LEU A 292 -0.34 13.79 -3.09
C LEU A 292 -0.67 13.10 -1.76
N CYS A 293 0.34 12.85 -0.94
CA CYS A 293 0.13 12.31 0.41
C CYS A 293 -0.65 13.30 1.29
N GLY A 294 -0.31 14.59 1.25
CA GLY A 294 -1.03 15.64 1.96
C GLY A 294 -2.49 15.76 1.49
N ALA A 295 -2.71 15.78 0.18
CA ALA A 295 -4.05 15.79 -0.41
C ALA A 295 -4.87 14.56 0.00
N ALA A 296 -4.25 13.37 0.01
CA ALA A 296 -4.89 12.15 0.48
C ALA A 296 -5.27 12.24 1.97
N GLY A 297 -4.40 12.82 2.81
CA GLY A 297 -4.69 13.12 4.22
C GLY A 297 -5.85 14.09 4.38
N LEU A 298 -5.89 15.16 3.58
CA LEU A 298 -7.00 16.13 3.60
C LEU A 298 -8.32 15.51 3.13
N VAL A 299 -8.31 14.57 2.18
CA VAL A 299 -9.52 13.80 1.82
C VAL A 299 -10.01 12.99 3.01
N VAL A 300 -9.13 12.29 3.72
CA VAL A 300 -9.49 11.55 4.94
C VAL A 300 -10.09 12.48 5.98
N ALA A 301 -9.46 13.62 6.23
CA ALA A 301 -9.93 14.64 7.15
C ALA A 301 -11.33 15.15 6.80
N GLU A 302 -11.56 15.53 5.53
CA GLU A 302 -12.87 15.99 5.05
C GLU A 302 -13.96 14.93 5.29
N LYS A 303 -13.68 13.65 4.99
CA LYS A 303 -14.69 12.59 5.14
C LYS A 303 -14.99 12.23 6.60
N ILE A 304 -14.08 12.53 7.52
CA ILE A 304 -14.29 12.39 8.97
C ILE A 304 -15.05 13.61 9.53
N VAL A 305 -14.67 14.83 9.12
CA VAL A 305 -15.27 16.08 9.64
C VAL A 305 -16.65 16.30 9.06
N PHE A 306 -16.84 16.05 7.76
CA PHE A 306 -18.07 16.27 7.03
C PHE A 306 -18.64 14.95 6.44
N PRO A 307 -19.17 14.05 7.27
CA PRO A 307 -19.64 12.73 6.82
C PRO A 307 -20.93 12.79 5.98
N GLY A 308 -21.63 13.93 5.95
CA GLY A 308 -22.91 14.08 5.26
C GLY A 308 -23.99 13.18 5.86
N ARG A 309 -24.64 12.35 5.03
CA ARG A 309 -25.72 11.42 5.46
C ARG A 309 -25.18 10.05 5.90
N LEU A 310 -23.88 9.79 5.75
CA LEU A 310 -23.24 8.53 6.13
C LEU A 310 -22.67 8.62 7.55
N SER A 311 -22.44 7.49 8.18
CA SER A 311 -21.59 7.45 9.36
C SER A 311 -20.14 7.79 8.96
N ARG A 312 -19.36 8.32 9.90
CA ARG A 312 -17.94 8.66 9.65
C ARG A 312 -17.14 7.47 9.12
N LEU A 313 -17.38 6.28 9.69
CA LEU A 313 -16.69 5.06 9.29
C LEU A 313 -17.10 4.59 7.89
N GLU A 314 -18.39 4.67 7.56
CA GLU A 314 -18.91 4.30 6.24
C GLU A 314 -18.42 5.26 5.16
N ASN A 315 -18.40 6.57 5.45
CA ASN A 315 -17.89 7.58 4.53
C ASN A 315 -16.40 7.37 4.27
N LEU A 316 -15.63 7.10 5.33
CA LEU A 316 -14.22 6.77 5.23
C LEU A 316 -13.99 5.47 4.45
N ALA A 317 -14.78 4.42 4.66
CA ALA A 317 -14.67 3.16 3.92
C ALA A 317 -14.92 3.34 2.40
N ARG A 318 -15.84 4.22 2.02
CA ARG A 318 -16.14 4.54 0.61
C ARG A 318 -15.01 5.33 -0.07
N HIS A 319 -14.51 6.37 0.58
CA HIS A 319 -13.59 7.35 -0.03
C HIS A 319 -12.13 7.09 0.34
N GLY A 320 -11.86 6.47 1.48
CA GLY A 320 -10.51 6.19 1.98
C GLY A 320 -9.70 5.28 1.05
N ARG A 321 -10.37 4.41 0.28
CA ARG A 321 -9.70 3.56 -0.72
C ARG A 321 -9.03 4.39 -1.83
N SER A 322 -9.66 5.49 -2.27
CA SER A 322 -9.06 6.41 -3.24
C SER A 322 -7.88 7.16 -2.64
N ALA A 323 -8.01 7.66 -1.41
CA ALA A 323 -6.93 8.34 -0.69
C ALA A 323 -5.73 7.38 -0.46
N ALA A 324 -5.98 6.16 0.00
CA ALA A 324 -4.94 5.14 0.16
C ALA A 324 -4.25 4.77 -1.16
N SER A 325 -5.02 4.72 -2.27
CA SER A 325 -4.46 4.47 -3.60
C SER A 325 -3.53 5.61 -4.05
N ALA A 326 -3.87 6.86 -3.75
CA ALA A 326 -3.00 7.99 -4.07
C ALA A 326 -1.73 7.98 -3.20
N ALA A 327 -1.84 7.71 -1.90
CA ALA A 327 -0.68 7.57 -1.02
C ALA A 327 0.24 6.42 -1.45
N ALA A 328 -0.31 5.27 -1.82
CA ALA A 328 0.47 4.14 -2.35
C ALA A 328 1.19 4.50 -3.67
N GLY A 329 0.52 5.26 -4.56
CA GLY A 329 1.15 5.79 -5.76
C GLY A 329 2.24 6.81 -5.46
N ALA A 330 2.08 7.66 -4.45
CA ALA A 330 3.10 8.61 -4.01
C ALA A 330 4.36 7.92 -3.51
N VAL A 331 4.26 6.74 -2.86
CA VAL A 331 5.44 5.94 -2.48
C VAL A 331 6.27 5.56 -3.71
N LEU A 332 5.62 5.20 -4.83
CA LEU A 332 6.33 4.92 -6.09
C LEU A 332 6.98 6.19 -6.68
N LEU A 333 6.37 7.35 -6.48
CA LEU A 333 6.98 8.62 -6.88
C LEU A 333 8.22 8.96 -6.03
N PHE A 334 8.18 8.74 -4.72
CA PHE A 334 9.36 8.90 -3.86
C PHE A 334 10.50 7.99 -4.32
N PHE A 335 10.21 6.76 -4.68
CA PHE A 335 11.21 5.84 -5.23
C PHE A 335 11.77 6.36 -6.56
N ALA A 336 10.92 6.85 -7.47
CA ALA A 336 11.35 7.45 -8.72
C ALA A 336 12.19 8.72 -8.50
N ALA A 337 11.80 9.59 -7.54
CA ALA A 337 12.55 10.77 -7.17
C ALA A 337 13.94 10.41 -6.63
N GLY A 338 14.03 9.37 -5.77
CA GLY A 338 15.32 8.88 -5.27
C GLY A 338 16.25 8.37 -6.38
N ILE A 339 15.72 7.73 -7.43
CA ILE A 339 16.51 7.34 -8.61
C ILE A 339 16.98 8.57 -9.39
N LEU A 340 16.12 9.57 -9.59
CA LEU A 340 16.46 10.81 -10.27
C LEU A 340 17.56 11.56 -9.51
N GLU A 341 17.46 11.60 -8.20
CA GLU A 341 18.41 12.28 -7.35
C GLU A 341 19.77 11.55 -7.31
N GLY A 342 19.78 10.27 -6.99
CA GLY A 342 21.00 9.47 -6.91
C GLY A 342 21.70 9.30 -8.26
N GLY A 343 20.94 9.25 -9.38
CA GLY A 343 21.48 9.04 -10.71
C GLY A 343 21.79 10.33 -11.49
N PHE A 344 20.85 11.25 -11.54
CA PHE A 344 20.90 12.37 -12.50
C PHE A 344 21.34 13.71 -11.90
N ARG A 345 21.11 13.94 -10.61
CA ARG A 345 21.36 15.24 -9.97
C ARG A 345 22.77 15.75 -10.15
N GLN A 346 23.76 14.88 -9.98
CA GLN A 346 25.18 15.22 -10.05
C GLN A 346 25.80 14.97 -11.43
N MET A 347 25.15 14.18 -12.31
CA MET A 347 25.60 13.98 -13.68
C MET A 347 25.36 15.21 -14.56
N ILE A 348 24.33 16.00 -14.23
CA ILE A 348 23.97 17.21 -15.00
C ILE A 348 24.53 18.42 -14.28
N ALA A 349 25.71 18.85 -14.71
CA ALA A 349 26.42 19.98 -14.13
C ALA A 349 25.88 21.36 -14.60
N SER A 350 25.17 21.43 -15.74
CA SER A 350 24.68 22.71 -16.26
C SER A 350 23.30 23.08 -15.70
N THR A 351 23.14 24.31 -15.20
CA THR A 351 21.85 24.81 -14.69
C THR A 351 20.73 24.77 -15.74
N PRO A 352 20.93 25.11 -17.01
CA PRO A 352 19.90 24.95 -18.04
C PRO A 352 19.51 23.49 -18.28
N GLY A 353 20.47 22.56 -18.23
CA GLY A 353 20.20 21.12 -18.34
C GLY A 353 19.34 20.63 -17.19
N ARG A 354 19.59 21.09 -15.97
CA ARG A 354 18.78 20.78 -14.77
C ARG A 354 17.32 21.21 -14.94
N PHE A 355 17.08 22.44 -15.40
CA PHE A 355 15.73 22.93 -15.71
C PHE A 355 15.09 22.15 -16.86
N GLY A 356 15.87 21.73 -17.87
CA GLY A 356 15.40 20.87 -18.95
C GLY A 356 14.83 19.55 -18.45
N VAL A 357 15.54 18.88 -17.55
CA VAL A 357 15.05 17.63 -16.90
C VAL A 357 13.79 17.90 -16.09
N ALA A 358 13.77 18.97 -15.30
CA ALA A 358 12.62 19.35 -14.49
C ALA A 358 11.37 19.60 -15.35
N LEU A 359 11.51 20.31 -16.47
CA LEU A 359 10.43 20.58 -17.41
C LEU A 359 9.91 19.29 -18.07
N LEU A 360 10.80 18.41 -18.51
CA LEU A 360 10.43 17.12 -19.09
C LEU A 360 9.70 16.23 -18.09
N THR A 361 10.19 16.16 -16.86
CA THR A 361 9.58 15.39 -15.77
C THR A 361 8.21 15.97 -15.39
N GLY A 362 8.10 17.29 -15.27
CA GLY A 362 6.84 17.98 -14.99
C GLY A 362 5.80 17.76 -16.11
N ALA A 363 6.22 17.92 -17.37
CA ALA A 363 5.37 17.66 -18.54
C ALA A 363 4.90 16.20 -18.59
N TRP A 364 5.80 15.25 -18.26
CA TRP A 364 5.45 13.84 -18.16
C TRP A 364 4.37 13.59 -17.10
N TRP A 365 4.50 14.14 -15.88
CA TRP A 365 3.49 13.95 -14.83
C TRP A 365 2.17 14.63 -15.20
N LEU A 366 2.19 15.82 -15.81
CA LEU A 366 0.97 16.48 -16.31
C LEU A 366 0.28 15.64 -17.39
N PHE A 367 1.03 15.10 -18.35
CA PHE A 367 0.50 14.20 -19.36
C PHE A 367 -0.06 12.93 -18.74
N TYR A 368 0.68 12.28 -17.84
CA TYR A 368 0.29 11.04 -17.19
C TYR A 368 -1.02 11.22 -16.40
N PHE A 369 -1.09 12.19 -15.50
CA PHE A 369 -2.31 12.43 -14.72
C PHE A 369 -3.45 13.02 -15.56
N GLY A 370 -3.13 13.75 -16.61
CA GLY A 370 -4.11 14.35 -17.52
C GLY A 370 -4.78 13.36 -18.48
N ARG A 371 -4.04 12.37 -18.99
CA ARG A 371 -4.51 11.46 -20.07
C ARG A 371 -4.79 10.04 -19.60
N CYS A 372 -3.96 9.47 -18.71
CA CYS A 372 -4.13 8.08 -18.29
C CYS A 372 -5.41 7.88 -17.46
N GLY A 373 -6.10 6.75 -17.67
CA GLY A 373 -7.28 6.36 -16.91
C GLY A 373 -8.58 7.11 -17.28
N ARG A 374 -8.64 7.87 -18.39
CA ARG A 374 -9.88 8.52 -18.89
C ARG A 374 -10.82 7.56 -19.64
N GLY A 375 -10.31 6.45 -20.16
CA GLY A 375 -11.05 5.52 -21.03
C GLY A 375 -11.80 4.40 -20.30
N GLY A 376 -12.38 4.60 -19.12
CA GLY A 376 -13.02 3.55 -18.33
C GLY A 376 -14.37 3.88 -17.70
N ASP A 377 -14.94 5.02 -17.93
CA ASP A 377 -16.24 5.41 -17.32
C ASP A 377 -17.47 5.02 -18.18
N ASP A 378 -17.29 4.69 -19.47
CA ASP A 378 -18.41 4.33 -20.35
C ASP A 378 -18.87 2.86 -20.23
N ASP A 379 -18.06 1.95 -19.67
CA ASP A 379 -18.41 0.52 -19.61
C ASP A 379 -19.18 0.10 -18.33
N ARG A 380 -19.48 1.02 -17.41
CA ARG A 380 -20.27 0.72 -16.20
C ARG A 380 -21.68 1.31 -16.20
N LEU A 381 -22.07 1.97 -17.29
CA LEU A 381 -23.43 2.50 -17.51
C LEU A 381 -24.14 1.82 -18.71
N ARG A 382 -23.57 0.72 -19.22
CA ARG A 382 -24.26 -0.14 -20.20
C ARG A 382 -24.51 -1.51 -19.63
#